data_37ae5306e766b24bd2565f24f2180480
#
_entry.id   37ae5306e766b24bd2565f24f2180480
#
_cell.length_a   1.000
_cell.length_b   1.000
_cell.length_c   1.000
_cell.angle_alpha   90.00
_cell.angle_beta   90.00
_cell.angle_gamma   90.00
#
_symmetry.space_group_name_H-M   'P 1'
#
loop_
_entity.id
_entity.type
_entity.pdbx_description
1 polymer ?
#
loop_
_entity_poly.entity_id
_entity_poly.type
_entity_poly.pdbx_seq_one_letter_code
_entity_poly.pdbx_strand_id
1 'polypeptide(L)'
;WTTTEVTTGEPSVKYKARELFEKINEAAWQCGDPGMQYDTTTNRWHTCKTSGRINASNPCSEYMFLDDSACNLSSLNLMKFRKKNELTGQMEFDVKAFKKAAEVMITAMEIVIDRSSYPTPAIEQNSHLYRPLGIGYANLGALLMSRGVAYDSEEGRNLAGAITSLMTAHCYLQSSRIAKRKGTFSQHDKNRESVLEVLRMHQSAAKGLDKSGVPEDLLLEMLATWDKVVDKSETHGIRNAQISLLAPTGTIAFLMDCDTTGIEPDIALVKYKWLVGGGMVKIVNQSVGEALERLEYSKEQVEDILNYIDEKDTIEGAPHIQDEHLPIFDCAFKAKNGERTIHYMGHLRMMAVVQPFLSGAISKTVNMPSEATPEQVGEVYMEGWKQGLKAIAIYRDGSKRQQPLTTSKNQNQSGSKDKVEAETKVETKVVYKPRRRPMPDERKSIT
;
A
#
# COMPACT_ATOMS: atom_id res chain seq x y z
N TRP A 1 -25.31 14.58 -13.76
CA TRP A 1 -25.54 13.80 -12.53
C TRP A 1 -26.56 14.50 -11.66
N THR A 2 -27.52 13.74 -11.14
CA THR A 2 -28.61 14.26 -10.30
C THR A 2 -28.51 13.60 -8.92
N THR A 3 -28.53 14.39 -7.86
CA THR A 3 -28.65 13.88 -6.50
C THR A 3 -30.10 13.45 -6.23
N THR A 4 -30.27 12.53 -5.30
CA THR A 4 -31.57 12.06 -4.83
C THR A 4 -31.68 12.35 -3.33
N GLU A 5 -32.80 12.89 -2.90
CA GLU A 5 -33.06 13.09 -1.48
C GLU A 5 -33.21 11.73 -0.76
N VAL A 6 -32.48 11.55 0.33
CA VAL A 6 -32.45 10.27 1.05
C VAL A 6 -33.80 9.95 1.69
N THR A 7 -34.53 10.98 2.14
CA THR A 7 -35.81 10.82 2.86
C THR A 7 -37.01 10.57 1.94
N THR A 8 -37.02 11.20 0.77
CA THR A 8 -38.18 11.14 -0.15
C THR A 8 -37.96 10.22 -1.35
N GLY A 9 -36.69 9.96 -1.70
CA GLY A 9 -36.32 9.28 -2.93
C GLY A 9 -36.46 10.11 -4.21
N GLU A 10 -36.84 11.37 -4.10
CA GLU A 10 -37.08 12.25 -5.25
C GLU A 10 -35.77 12.86 -5.78
N PRO A 11 -35.69 13.14 -7.10
CA PRO A 11 -34.58 13.86 -7.68
C PRO A 11 -34.44 15.26 -7.05
N SER A 12 -33.22 15.62 -6.67
CA SER A 12 -32.91 16.94 -6.07
C SER A 12 -32.08 17.80 -7.03
N VAL A 13 -30.87 18.15 -6.67
CA VAL A 13 -30.01 19.05 -7.45
C VAL A 13 -29.35 18.33 -8.62
N LYS A 14 -29.34 18.97 -9.78
CA LYS A 14 -28.64 18.50 -10.99
C LYS A 14 -27.30 19.20 -11.14
N TYR A 15 -26.23 18.44 -11.27
CA TYR A 15 -24.87 18.94 -11.50
C TYR A 15 -24.37 18.51 -12.88
N LYS A 16 -23.60 19.35 -13.54
CA LYS A 16 -22.80 18.91 -14.69
C LYS A 16 -21.58 18.12 -14.18
N ALA A 17 -21.38 16.92 -14.71
CA ALA A 17 -20.33 16.02 -14.25
C ALA A 17 -18.93 16.64 -14.37
N ARG A 18 -18.65 17.38 -15.45
CA ARG A 18 -17.35 18.06 -15.64
C ARG A 18 -17.10 19.15 -14.59
N GLU A 19 -18.09 20.01 -14.33
CA GLU A 19 -17.95 21.05 -13.30
C GLU A 19 -17.74 20.46 -11.90
N LEU A 20 -18.39 19.34 -11.60
CA LEU A 20 -18.16 18.62 -10.34
C LEU A 20 -16.75 18.01 -10.28
N PHE A 21 -16.28 17.44 -11.39
CA PHE A 21 -14.95 16.88 -11.48
C PHE A 21 -13.86 17.95 -11.33
N GLU A 22 -14.02 19.11 -11.93
CA GLU A 22 -13.11 20.26 -11.77
C GLU A 22 -13.03 20.70 -10.29
N LYS A 23 -14.17 20.77 -9.58
CA LYS A 23 -14.19 21.06 -8.13
C LYS A 23 -13.49 20.02 -7.30
N ILE A 24 -13.61 18.73 -7.65
CA ILE A 24 -12.90 17.66 -7.00
C ILE A 24 -11.39 17.81 -7.20
N ASN A 25 -10.96 18.11 -8.44
CA ASN A 25 -9.55 18.31 -8.76
C ASN A 25 -8.95 19.49 -7.99
N GLU A 26 -9.67 20.61 -7.94
CA GLU A 26 -9.24 21.79 -7.18
C GLU A 26 -9.14 21.51 -5.68
N ALA A 27 -10.14 20.85 -5.09
CA ALA A 27 -10.12 20.47 -3.67
C ALA A 27 -8.94 19.54 -3.34
N ALA A 28 -8.74 18.48 -4.16
CA ALA A 28 -7.64 17.55 -3.99
C ALA A 28 -6.27 18.24 -4.17
N TRP A 29 -6.15 19.20 -5.08
CA TRP A 29 -4.97 20.02 -5.25
C TRP A 29 -4.67 20.90 -4.01
N GLN A 30 -5.72 21.46 -3.39
CA GLN A 30 -5.56 22.32 -2.22
C GLN A 30 -5.16 21.57 -0.95
N CYS A 31 -5.78 20.41 -0.66
CA CYS A 31 -5.64 19.73 0.62
C CYS A 31 -5.39 18.21 0.54
N GLY A 32 -5.31 17.62 -0.66
CA GLY A 32 -5.13 16.18 -0.85
C GLY A 32 -6.43 15.36 -0.70
N ASP A 33 -7.56 16.02 -0.51
CA ASP A 33 -8.88 15.40 -0.38
C ASP A 33 -9.91 16.08 -1.32
N PRO A 34 -10.89 15.33 -1.87
CA PRO A 34 -11.14 13.90 -1.69
C PRO A 34 -10.23 13.03 -2.54
N GLY A 35 -9.99 11.77 -2.10
CA GLY A 35 -9.52 10.70 -2.98
C GLY A 35 -10.62 10.26 -3.95
N MET A 36 -10.24 9.56 -5.03
CA MET A 36 -11.17 9.05 -6.04
C MET A 36 -11.31 7.54 -5.94
N GLN A 37 -12.54 7.04 -6.01
CA GLN A 37 -12.86 5.61 -6.09
C GLN A 37 -13.67 5.33 -7.36
N TYR A 38 -13.39 4.18 -7.99
CA TYR A 38 -13.98 3.80 -9.28
C TYR A 38 -14.94 2.63 -9.11
N ASP A 39 -16.21 2.94 -8.90
CA ASP A 39 -17.26 1.98 -8.61
C ASP A 39 -17.35 0.82 -9.61
N THR A 40 -17.31 1.11 -10.91
CA THR A 40 -17.41 0.10 -11.97
C THR A 40 -16.26 -0.91 -11.89
N THR A 41 -15.01 -0.41 -11.71
CA THR A 41 -13.84 -1.28 -11.59
C THR A 41 -13.93 -2.12 -10.32
N THR A 42 -14.28 -1.50 -9.18
CA THR A 42 -14.42 -2.16 -7.90
C THR A 42 -15.43 -3.31 -7.98
N ASN A 43 -16.61 -3.04 -8.52
CA ASN A 43 -17.68 -4.05 -8.61
C ASN A 43 -17.44 -5.09 -9.72
N ARG A 44 -16.65 -4.79 -10.76
CA ARG A 44 -16.21 -5.77 -11.75
C ARG A 44 -15.38 -6.90 -11.13
N TRP A 45 -14.49 -6.56 -10.18
CA TRP A 45 -13.61 -7.51 -9.47
C TRP A 45 -14.23 -8.07 -8.18
N HIS A 46 -15.54 -7.86 -7.96
CA HIS A 46 -16.22 -8.33 -6.77
C HIS A 46 -16.55 -9.82 -6.86
N THR A 47 -16.14 -10.61 -5.87
CA THR A 47 -16.37 -12.05 -5.79
C THR A 47 -17.79 -12.42 -5.33
N CYS A 48 -18.50 -11.48 -4.68
CA CYS A 48 -19.82 -11.73 -4.07
C CYS A 48 -20.92 -10.88 -4.71
N LYS A 49 -20.94 -10.77 -6.05
CA LYS A 49 -21.87 -9.93 -6.82
C LYS A 49 -23.35 -10.23 -6.55
N THR A 50 -23.69 -11.50 -6.31
CA THR A 50 -25.07 -11.92 -6.02
C THR A 50 -25.50 -11.57 -4.59
N SER A 51 -24.58 -11.32 -3.69
CA SER A 51 -24.87 -10.94 -2.29
C SER A 51 -25.13 -9.45 -2.13
N GLY A 52 -24.52 -8.60 -2.95
CA GLY A 52 -24.68 -7.15 -2.89
C GLY A 52 -23.60 -6.43 -3.70
N ARG A 53 -23.66 -5.10 -3.69
CA ARG A 53 -22.63 -4.23 -4.27
C ARG A 53 -21.64 -3.82 -3.20
N ILE A 54 -20.43 -3.50 -3.62
CA ILE A 54 -19.46 -2.73 -2.82
C ILE A 54 -19.81 -1.26 -2.98
N ASN A 55 -20.18 -0.60 -1.88
CA ASN A 55 -20.63 0.80 -1.87
C ASN A 55 -19.55 1.76 -1.37
N ALA A 56 -18.63 1.30 -0.54
CA ALA A 56 -17.59 2.10 0.09
C ALA A 56 -16.34 1.28 0.41
N SER A 57 -15.31 1.96 0.88
CA SER A 57 -14.07 1.36 1.40
C SER A 57 -13.79 1.81 2.83
N ASN A 58 -12.71 1.26 3.42
CA ASN A 58 -12.07 1.86 4.58
C ASN A 58 -11.42 3.22 4.21
N PRO A 59 -11.00 4.05 5.20
CA PRO A 59 -10.43 5.37 4.93
C PRO A 59 -9.22 5.38 4.00
N CYS A 60 -8.37 4.35 4.05
CA CYS A 60 -7.17 4.26 3.19
C CYS A 60 -7.45 3.60 1.84
N SER A 61 -8.69 3.21 1.55
CA SER A 61 -9.21 2.69 0.28
C SER A 61 -8.65 1.34 -0.19
N GLU A 62 -7.91 0.60 0.63
CA GLU A 62 -7.44 -0.73 0.26
C GLU A 62 -8.46 -1.83 0.46
N TYR A 63 -9.37 -1.68 1.42
CA TYR A 63 -10.42 -2.67 1.70
C TYR A 63 -11.72 -2.31 0.99
N MET A 64 -12.02 -3.06 -0.06
CA MET A 64 -13.21 -2.93 -0.91
C MET A 64 -14.03 -4.21 -0.81
N PHE A 65 -15.07 -4.22 0.02
CA PHE A 65 -15.95 -5.37 0.21
C PHE A 65 -17.38 -4.92 0.57
N LEU A 66 -18.26 -5.87 0.87
CA LEU A 66 -19.64 -5.61 1.27
C LEU A 66 -19.70 -4.76 2.55
N ASP A 67 -20.75 -3.97 2.66
CA ASP A 67 -21.06 -3.19 3.87
C ASP A 67 -21.17 -4.11 5.10
N ASP A 68 -21.02 -3.52 6.27
CA ASP A 68 -21.05 -4.26 7.55
C ASP A 68 -20.09 -5.46 7.55
N SER A 69 -18.84 -5.25 7.14
CA SER A 69 -17.78 -6.24 7.22
C SER A 69 -16.52 -5.68 7.88
N ALA A 70 -15.66 -6.54 8.36
CA ALA A 70 -14.38 -6.18 8.95
C ALA A 70 -13.23 -6.81 8.18
N CYS A 71 -12.11 -6.08 8.05
CA CYS A 71 -10.90 -6.57 7.44
C CYS A 71 -9.91 -7.05 8.50
N ASN A 72 -9.56 -8.33 8.43
CA ASN A 72 -8.43 -8.89 9.16
C ASN A 72 -7.16 -8.69 8.32
N LEU A 73 -6.23 -7.83 8.79
CA LEU A 73 -5.07 -7.37 8.01
C LEU A 73 -3.77 -8.05 8.43
N SER A 74 -2.93 -8.32 7.44
CA SER A 74 -1.54 -8.72 7.63
C SER A 74 -0.66 -8.25 6.49
N SER A 75 0.63 -7.98 6.76
CA SER A 75 1.60 -7.58 5.74
C SER A 75 2.93 -8.32 5.92
N LEU A 76 3.49 -8.81 4.81
CA LEU A 76 4.76 -9.52 4.76
C LEU A 76 5.88 -8.53 4.40
N ASN A 77 6.96 -8.48 5.18
CA ASN A 77 8.14 -7.67 4.85
C ASN A 77 8.93 -8.36 3.74
N LEU A 78 8.88 -7.82 2.51
CA LEU A 78 9.51 -8.42 1.33
C LEU A 78 11.03 -8.59 1.46
N MET A 79 11.72 -7.70 2.17
CA MET A 79 13.16 -7.78 2.40
C MET A 79 13.59 -9.01 3.22
N LYS A 80 12.67 -9.65 3.95
CA LYS A 80 12.94 -10.89 4.71
C LYS A 80 12.83 -12.15 3.85
N PHE A 81 12.36 -12.06 2.61
CA PHE A 81 12.25 -13.17 1.65
C PHE A 81 13.33 -13.08 0.59
N ARG A 82 14.58 -13.04 1.03
CA ARG A 82 15.76 -13.04 0.16
C ARG A 82 16.73 -14.11 0.61
N LYS A 83 17.38 -14.75 -0.34
CA LYS A 83 18.43 -15.74 -0.12
C LYS A 83 19.65 -15.38 -0.95
N LYS A 84 20.81 -15.69 -0.43
CA LYS A 84 22.06 -15.54 -1.18
C LYS A 84 22.16 -16.66 -2.22
N ASN A 85 22.37 -16.27 -3.47
CA ASN A 85 22.75 -17.23 -4.52
C ASN A 85 24.20 -17.61 -4.33
N GLU A 86 24.48 -18.90 -4.12
CA GLU A 86 25.84 -19.38 -3.83
C GLU A 86 26.79 -19.24 -5.04
N LEU A 87 26.26 -19.20 -6.27
CA LEU A 87 27.05 -19.07 -7.49
C LEU A 87 27.42 -17.61 -7.79
N THR A 88 26.47 -16.70 -7.66
CA THR A 88 26.67 -15.27 -8.00
C THR A 88 27.04 -14.42 -6.78
N GLY A 89 26.80 -14.92 -5.58
CA GLY A 89 26.95 -14.16 -4.32
C GLY A 89 25.86 -13.13 -4.07
N GLN A 90 24.97 -12.90 -5.02
CA GLN A 90 23.92 -11.88 -4.95
C GLN A 90 22.69 -12.36 -4.17
N MET A 91 21.97 -11.39 -3.56
CA MET A 91 20.69 -11.67 -2.92
C MET A 91 19.57 -11.80 -3.96
N GLU A 92 18.83 -12.89 -3.91
CA GLU A 92 17.68 -13.17 -4.80
C GLU A 92 16.40 -13.33 -3.98
N PHE A 93 15.24 -13.16 -4.64
CA PHE A 93 13.94 -13.36 -3.99
C PHE A 93 13.71 -14.85 -3.70
N ASP A 94 13.41 -15.19 -2.45
CA ASP A 94 13.12 -16.57 -2.04
C ASP A 94 11.63 -16.89 -2.21
N VAL A 95 11.28 -17.32 -3.40
CA VAL A 95 9.92 -17.71 -3.79
C VAL A 95 9.35 -18.78 -2.85
N LYS A 96 10.17 -19.75 -2.42
CA LYS A 96 9.72 -20.85 -1.56
C LYS A 96 9.37 -20.37 -0.15
N ALA A 97 10.25 -19.56 0.47
CA ALA A 97 10.01 -19.00 1.79
C ALA A 97 8.81 -18.05 1.77
N PHE A 98 8.68 -17.21 0.75
CA PHE A 98 7.56 -16.27 0.59
C PHE A 98 6.21 -16.99 0.51
N LYS A 99 6.10 -18.02 -0.32
CA LYS A 99 4.90 -18.86 -0.42
C LYS A 99 4.55 -19.50 0.92
N LYS A 100 5.55 -20.03 1.63
CA LYS A 100 5.33 -20.69 2.92
C LYS A 100 4.83 -19.70 3.98
N ALA A 101 5.39 -18.50 4.02
CA ALA A 101 4.92 -17.45 4.92
C ALA A 101 3.47 -17.05 4.60
N ALA A 102 3.13 -16.89 3.33
CA ALA A 102 1.76 -16.59 2.90
C ALA A 102 0.75 -17.69 3.32
N GLU A 103 1.11 -18.97 3.18
CA GLU A 103 0.29 -20.11 3.65
C GLU A 103 0.01 -20.04 5.15
N VAL A 104 1.07 -19.84 5.94
CA VAL A 104 0.97 -19.77 7.40
C VAL A 104 0.10 -18.59 7.80
N MET A 105 0.34 -17.44 7.19
CA MET A 105 -0.36 -16.21 7.53
C MET A 105 -1.86 -16.29 7.20
N ILE A 106 -2.23 -16.76 6.00
CA ILE A 106 -3.64 -16.97 5.63
C ILE A 106 -4.33 -17.93 6.60
N THR A 107 -3.64 -18.99 7.01
CA THR A 107 -4.21 -19.95 7.97
C THR A 107 -4.41 -19.30 9.34
N ALA A 108 -3.46 -18.50 9.80
CA ALA A 108 -3.58 -17.76 11.06
C ALA A 108 -4.72 -16.72 11.01
N MET A 109 -4.80 -15.95 9.93
CA MET A 109 -5.87 -14.96 9.73
C MET A 109 -7.26 -15.61 9.67
N GLU A 110 -7.38 -16.78 9.04
CA GLU A 110 -8.64 -17.55 8.98
C GLU A 110 -9.09 -18.00 10.38
N ILE A 111 -8.16 -18.42 11.24
CA ILE A 111 -8.44 -18.80 12.63
C ILE A 111 -8.90 -17.58 13.45
N VAL A 112 -8.30 -16.42 13.21
CA VAL A 112 -8.62 -15.17 13.92
C VAL A 112 -10.06 -14.73 13.67
N ILE A 113 -10.66 -14.97 12.49
CA ILE A 113 -12.07 -14.63 12.22
C ILE A 113 -12.99 -15.26 13.26
N ASP A 114 -12.79 -16.54 13.60
CA ASP A 114 -13.64 -17.26 14.55
C ASP A 114 -13.36 -16.91 16.02
N ARG A 115 -12.29 -16.18 16.30
CA ARG A 115 -11.82 -15.83 17.65
C ARG A 115 -11.90 -14.33 17.96
N SER A 116 -12.26 -13.53 16.96
CA SER A 116 -12.37 -12.07 17.09
C SER A 116 -13.70 -11.66 17.72
N SER A 117 -13.68 -10.51 18.39
CA SER A 117 -14.87 -9.75 18.77
C SER A 117 -15.10 -8.64 17.74
N TYR A 118 -16.33 -8.39 17.39
CA TYR A 118 -16.72 -7.42 16.38
C TYR A 118 -17.50 -6.24 16.98
N PRO A 119 -17.40 -5.04 16.41
CA PRO A 119 -18.01 -3.84 17.01
C PRO A 119 -19.55 -3.83 16.94
N THR A 120 -20.15 -4.53 15.97
CA THR A 120 -21.60 -4.64 15.82
C THR A 120 -22.01 -6.07 15.42
N PRO A 121 -23.24 -6.52 15.75
CA PRO A 121 -23.73 -7.83 15.33
C PRO A 121 -23.77 -8.02 13.81
N ALA A 122 -24.05 -6.96 13.05
CA ALA A 122 -24.07 -7.02 11.58
C ALA A 122 -22.67 -7.30 11.00
N ILE A 123 -21.64 -6.63 11.54
CA ILE A 123 -20.23 -6.85 11.14
C ILE A 123 -19.79 -8.27 11.52
N GLU A 124 -20.15 -8.75 12.72
CA GLU A 124 -19.87 -10.12 13.14
C GLU A 124 -20.49 -11.14 12.19
N GLN A 125 -21.79 -10.98 11.90
CA GLN A 125 -22.51 -11.87 10.98
C GLN A 125 -21.85 -11.92 9.60
N ASN A 126 -21.59 -10.76 8.97
CA ASN A 126 -21.00 -10.72 7.65
C ASN A 126 -19.55 -11.23 7.65
N SER A 127 -18.78 -10.95 8.69
CA SER A 127 -17.42 -11.49 8.83
C SER A 127 -17.42 -13.02 8.86
N HIS A 128 -18.36 -13.65 9.53
CA HIS A 128 -18.52 -15.12 9.55
C HIS A 128 -19.09 -15.68 8.24
N LEU A 129 -20.04 -14.98 7.61
CA LEU A 129 -20.67 -15.42 6.35
C LEU A 129 -19.72 -15.43 5.16
N TYR A 130 -18.83 -14.42 5.06
CA TYR A 130 -17.97 -14.20 3.89
C TYR A 130 -16.48 -14.42 4.18
N ARG A 131 -16.04 -14.36 5.43
CA ARG A 131 -14.67 -14.60 5.88
C ARG A 131 -13.62 -13.77 5.12
N PRO A 132 -13.81 -12.43 5.00
CA PRO A 132 -12.90 -11.59 4.24
C PRO A 132 -11.58 -11.40 4.98
N LEU A 133 -10.48 -11.41 4.22
CA LEU A 133 -9.11 -11.21 4.67
C LEU A 133 -8.44 -10.12 3.85
N GLY A 134 -7.34 -9.57 4.37
CA GLY A 134 -6.54 -8.57 3.71
C GLY A 134 -5.04 -8.80 3.92
N ILE A 135 -4.45 -9.79 3.22
CA ILE A 135 -3.00 -9.96 3.21
C ILE A 135 -2.35 -9.08 2.16
N GLY A 136 -1.25 -8.43 2.52
CA GLY A 136 -0.42 -7.63 1.65
C GLY A 136 1.06 -7.77 1.98
N TYR A 137 1.83 -6.79 1.57
CA TYR A 137 3.26 -6.72 1.89
C TYR A 137 3.70 -5.28 2.18
N ALA A 138 4.90 -5.14 2.70
CA ALA A 138 5.61 -3.88 2.89
C ALA A 138 7.03 -4.01 2.32
N ASN A 139 7.70 -2.87 2.18
CA ASN A 139 9.11 -2.80 1.80
C ASN A 139 9.40 -3.12 0.32
N LEU A 140 8.42 -2.85 -0.59
CA LEU A 140 8.62 -3.04 -2.02
C LEU A 140 9.70 -2.09 -2.56
N GLY A 141 9.65 -0.81 -2.20
CA GLY A 141 10.64 0.18 -2.66
C GLY A 141 12.07 -0.22 -2.29
N ALA A 142 12.29 -0.66 -1.05
CA ALA A 142 13.60 -1.14 -0.60
C ALA A 142 14.02 -2.42 -1.33
N LEU A 143 13.09 -3.35 -1.60
CA LEU A 143 13.41 -4.56 -2.36
C LEU A 143 13.88 -4.23 -3.78
N LEU A 144 13.19 -3.33 -4.48
CA LEU A 144 13.57 -2.90 -5.83
C LEU A 144 14.94 -2.21 -5.82
N MET A 145 15.14 -1.24 -4.93
CA MET A 145 16.41 -0.52 -4.79
C MET A 145 17.56 -1.48 -4.50
N SER A 146 17.43 -2.38 -3.51
CA SER A 146 18.47 -3.37 -3.16
C SER A 146 18.83 -4.34 -4.31
N ARG A 147 17.96 -4.44 -5.30
CA ARG A 147 18.20 -5.21 -6.51
C ARG A 147 18.83 -4.39 -7.65
N GLY A 148 19.09 -3.10 -7.43
CA GLY A 148 19.55 -2.19 -8.47
C GLY A 148 18.47 -1.89 -9.53
N VAL A 149 17.19 -1.95 -9.15
CA VAL A 149 16.05 -1.75 -10.05
C VAL A 149 15.32 -0.47 -9.68
N ALA A 150 15.16 0.42 -10.66
CA ALA A 150 14.42 1.66 -10.43
C ALA A 150 12.93 1.39 -10.20
N TYR A 151 12.32 2.11 -9.24
CA TYR A 151 10.90 1.98 -8.92
C TYR A 151 10.00 2.31 -10.13
N ASP A 152 10.32 3.38 -10.88
CA ASP A 152 9.60 3.76 -12.12
C ASP A 152 10.28 3.18 -13.36
N SER A 153 10.52 1.87 -13.37
CA SER A 153 10.97 1.14 -14.55
C SER A 153 9.99 0.03 -14.92
N GLU A 154 10.02 -0.47 -16.14
CA GLU A 154 9.22 -1.63 -16.55
C GLU A 154 9.59 -2.86 -15.75
N GLU A 155 10.89 -3.11 -15.56
CA GLU A 155 11.38 -4.21 -14.74
C GLU A 155 10.83 -4.13 -13.28
N GLY A 156 10.89 -2.95 -12.64
CA GLY A 156 10.38 -2.74 -11.30
C GLY A 156 8.89 -3.01 -11.19
N ARG A 157 8.09 -2.54 -12.16
CA ARG A 157 6.65 -2.78 -12.20
C ARG A 157 6.31 -4.24 -12.46
N ASN A 158 7.01 -4.90 -13.38
CA ASN A 158 6.79 -6.31 -13.70
C ASN A 158 7.12 -7.21 -12.52
N LEU A 159 8.24 -6.93 -11.83
CA LEU A 159 8.62 -7.66 -10.62
C LEU A 159 7.58 -7.48 -9.50
N ALA A 160 7.11 -6.26 -9.27
CA ALA A 160 6.05 -5.98 -8.29
C ALA A 160 4.74 -6.72 -8.65
N GLY A 161 4.35 -6.71 -9.93
CA GLY A 161 3.21 -7.46 -10.46
C GLY A 161 3.33 -8.96 -10.21
N ALA A 162 4.49 -9.54 -10.53
CA ALA A 162 4.74 -10.98 -10.34
C ALA A 162 4.71 -11.40 -8.86
N ILE A 163 5.32 -10.63 -7.96
CA ILE A 163 5.29 -10.88 -6.51
C ILE A 163 3.86 -10.81 -5.99
N THR A 164 3.10 -9.78 -6.37
CA THR A 164 1.70 -9.59 -5.93
C THR A 164 0.81 -10.70 -6.45
N SER A 165 0.99 -11.05 -7.72
CA SER A 165 0.25 -12.13 -8.39
C SER A 165 0.50 -13.47 -7.71
N LEU A 166 1.78 -13.82 -7.43
CA LEU A 166 2.12 -15.06 -6.72
C LEU A 166 1.53 -15.08 -5.30
N MET A 167 1.63 -13.96 -4.55
CA MET A 167 1.06 -13.86 -3.20
C MET A 167 -0.43 -14.17 -3.22
N THR A 168 -1.18 -13.49 -4.06
CA THR A 168 -2.64 -13.66 -4.13
C THR A 168 -3.03 -15.06 -4.60
N ALA A 169 -2.36 -15.58 -5.65
CA ALA A 169 -2.58 -16.93 -6.14
C ALA A 169 -2.35 -17.97 -5.04
N HIS A 170 -1.24 -17.86 -4.32
CA HIS A 170 -0.89 -18.81 -3.28
C HIS A 170 -1.83 -18.75 -2.08
N CYS A 171 -2.29 -17.55 -1.73
CA CYS A 171 -3.30 -17.35 -0.69
C CYS A 171 -4.67 -17.93 -1.09
N TYR A 172 -5.13 -17.75 -2.33
CA TYR A 172 -6.35 -18.40 -2.82
C TYR A 172 -6.22 -19.94 -2.89
N LEU A 173 -5.06 -20.44 -3.30
CA LEU A 173 -4.80 -21.88 -3.28
C LEU A 173 -4.89 -22.45 -1.87
N GLN A 174 -4.34 -21.74 -0.86
CA GLN A 174 -4.45 -22.15 0.54
C GLN A 174 -5.90 -22.03 1.04
N SER A 175 -6.63 -20.98 0.66
CA SER A 175 -8.06 -20.82 0.98
C SER A 175 -8.89 -22.00 0.42
N SER A 176 -8.59 -22.45 -0.80
CA SER A 176 -9.25 -23.64 -1.38
C SER A 176 -8.86 -24.93 -0.65
N ARG A 177 -7.61 -25.08 -0.20
CA ARG A 177 -7.18 -26.21 0.63
C ARG A 177 -7.90 -26.24 1.99
N ILE A 178 -8.14 -25.07 2.59
CA ILE A 178 -8.93 -24.94 3.82
C ILE A 178 -10.39 -25.28 3.52
N ALA A 179 -10.96 -24.77 2.43
CA ALA A 179 -12.32 -25.10 2.01
C ALA A 179 -12.56 -26.59 1.82
N LYS A 180 -11.61 -27.32 1.24
CA LYS A 180 -11.67 -28.79 1.12
C LYS A 180 -11.84 -29.50 2.47
N ARG A 181 -11.29 -28.94 3.55
CA ARG A 181 -11.27 -29.55 4.90
C ARG A 181 -12.38 -29.04 5.82
N LYS A 182 -12.74 -27.77 5.70
CA LYS A 182 -13.63 -27.04 6.61
C LYS A 182 -14.92 -26.55 5.97
N GLY A 183 -15.09 -26.77 4.66
CA GLY A 183 -16.16 -26.17 3.86
C GLY A 183 -15.79 -24.77 3.36
N THR A 184 -16.52 -24.30 2.38
CA THR A 184 -16.43 -22.95 1.80
C THR A 184 -16.93 -21.89 2.78
N PHE A 185 -16.79 -20.60 2.45
CA PHE A 185 -17.53 -19.57 3.17
C PHE A 185 -19.05 -19.74 2.94
N SER A 186 -19.87 -19.35 3.91
CA SER A 186 -21.30 -19.73 3.95
C SER A 186 -22.12 -19.27 2.73
N GLN A 187 -21.76 -18.13 2.12
CA GLN A 187 -22.44 -17.59 0.94
C GLN A 187 -21.76 -17.97 -0.38
N HIS A 188 -20.85 -18.95 -0.38
CA HIS A 188 -20.08 -19.35 -1.55
C HIS A 188 -20.98 -19.86 -2.70
N ASP A 189 -21.89 -20.77 -2.43
CA ASP A 189 -22.70 -21.39 -3.48
C ASP A 189 -23.54 -20.36 -4.24
N LYS A 190 -24.09 -19.38 -3.53
CA LYS A 190 -24.81 -18.24 -4.10
C LYS A 190 -23.92 -17.38 -5.01
N ASN A 191 -22.61 -17.30 -4.72
CA ASN A 191 -21.65 -16.44 -5.41
C ASN A 191 -20.64 -17.23 -6.26
N ARG A 192 -20.83 -18.54 -6.43
CA ARG A 192 -19.85 -19.42 -7.07
C ARG A 192 -19.41 -18.95 -8.46
N GLU A 193 -20.34 -18.48 -9.26
CA GLU A 193 -20.05 -18.01 -10.62
C GLU A 193 -19.17 -16.74 -10.59
N SER A 194 -19.52 -15.75 -9.77
CA SER A 194 -18.73 -14.53 -9.64
C SER A 194 -17.36 -14.78 -9.01
N VAL A 195 -17.24 -15.73 -8.08
CA VAL A 195 -15.94 -16.17 -7.54
C VAL A 195 -15.07 -16.72 -8.67
N LEU A 196 -15.56 -17.69 -9.45
CA LEU A 196 -14.79 -18.31 -10.52
C LEU A 196 -14.46 -17.32 -11.66
N GLU A 197 -15.41 -16.43 -11.99
CA GLU A 197 -15.15 -15.34 -12.95
C GLU A 197 -13.95 -14.50 -12.52
N VAL A 198 -13.93 -14.01 -11.27
CA VAL A 198 -12.85 -13.17 -10.75
C VAL A 198 -11.52 -13.94 -10.68
N LEU A 199 -11.51 -15.19 -10.25
CA LEU A 199 -10.28 -16.00 -10.23
C LEU A 199 -9.70 -16.22 -11.63
N ARG A 200 -10.56 -16.44 -12.66
CA ARG A 200 -10.12 -16.52 -14.05
C ARG A 200 -9.63 -15.17 -14.59
N MET A 201 -10.22 -14.05 -14.15
CA MET A 201 -9.72 -12.71 -14.49
C MET A 201 -8.31 -12.50 -13.94
N HIS A 202 -8.04 -12.87 -12.68
CA HIS A 202 -6.71 -12.83 -12.10
C HIS A 202 -5.71 -13.72 -12.86
N GLN A 203 -6.11 -14.95 -13.18
CA GLN A 203 -5.29 -15.88 -14.00
C GLN A 203 -4.96 -15.28 -15.38
N SER A 204 -5.95 -14.68 -16.05
CA SER A 204 -5.75 -14.04 -17.35
C SER A 204 -4.78 -12.86 -17.25
N ALA A 205 -4.93 -12.04 -16.22
CA ALA A 205 -3.99 -10.94 -15.97
C ALA A 205 -2.56 -11.45 -15.74
N ALA A 206 -2.39 -12.56 -14.99
CA ALA A 206 -1.08 -13.16 -14.75
C ALA A 206 -0.42 -13.69 -16.04
N LYS A 207 -1.22 -14.27 -16.94
CA LYS A 207 -0.74 -14.72 -18.26
C LYS A 207 -0.37 -13.56 -19.18
N GLY A 208 -0.99 -12.40 -19.00
CA GLY A 208 -0.74 -11.17 -19.76
C GLY A 208 0.33 -10.25 -19.17
N LEU A 209 0.89 -10.56 -17.99
CA LEU A 209 1.97 -9.76 -17.40
C LEU A 209 3.22 -9.78 -18.30
N ASP A 210 3.82 -8.62 -18.49
CA ASP A 210 5.12 -8.54 -19.16
C ASP A 210 6.19 -9.24 -18.30
N LYS A 211 6.99 -10.07 -18.95
CA LYS A 211 7.95 -10.96 -18.28
C LYS A 211 9.34 -10.36 -18.14
N SER A 212 9.58 -9.20 -18.75
CA SER A 212 10.89 -8.53 -18.74
C SER A 212 11.32 -8.22 -17.32
N GLY A 213 12.53 -8.62 -16.95
CA GLY A 213 13.11 -8.42 -15.62
C GLY A 213 12.55 -9.29 -14.50
N VAL A 214 11.56 -10.16 -14.78
CA VAL A 214 11.01 -11.07 -13.77
C VAL A 214 11.86 -12.34 -13.70
N PRO A 215 12.36 -12.75 -12.51
CA PRO A 215 13.06 -14.01 -12.33
C PRO A 215 12.24 -15.20 -12.81
N GLU A 216 12.87 -16.13 -13.53
CA GLU A 216 12.18 -17.26 -14.17
C GLU A 216 11.46 -18.15 -13.17
N ASP A 217 12.06 -18.45 -12.01
CA ASP A 217 11.47 -19.26 -10.97
C ASP A 217 10.21 -18.62 -10.37
N LEU A 218 10.21 -17.29 -10.19
CA LEU A 218 9.04 -16.53 -9.75
C LEU A 218 7.93 -16.56 -10.80
N LEU A 219 8.28 -16.36 -12.07
CA LEU A 219 7.32 -16.37 -13.18
C LEU A 219 6.64 -17.73 -13.34
N LEU A 220 7.44 -18.80 -13.40
CA LEU A 220 6.92 -20.15 -13.56
C LEU A 220 6.01 -20.56 -12.40
N GLU A 221 6.43 -20.26 -11.16
CA GLU A 221 5.63 -20.59 -9.99
C GLU A 221 4.33 -19.77 -9.91
N MET A 222 4.37 -18.50 -10.28
CA MET A 222 3.18 -17.64 -10.37
C MET A 222 2.14 -18.24 -11.33
N LEU A 223 2.54 -18.56 -12.55
CA LEU A 223 1.64 -19.11 -13.57
C LEU A 223 1.09 -20.47 -13.15
N ALA A 224 1.96 -21.39 -12.72
CA ALA A 224 1.56 -22.71 -12.24
C ALA A 224 0.62 -22.66 -11.03
N THR A 225 0.80 -21.66 -10.15
CA THR A 225 -0.09 -21.50 -8.99
C THR A 225 -1.47 -21.04 -9.41
N TRP A 226 -1.61 -20.10 -10.36
CA TRP A 226 -2.93 -19.68 -10.87
C TRP A 226 -3.70 -20.79 -11.56
N ASP A 227 -3.02 -21.65 -12.34
CA ASP A 227 -3.67 -22.82 -12.95
C ASP A 227 -4.23 -23.76 -11.86
N LYS A 228 -3.46 -24.00 -10.78
CA LYS A 228 -3.94 -24.78 -9.62
C LYS A 228 -5.09 -24.08 -8.87
N VAL A 229 -5.07 -22.74 -8.75
CA VAL A 229 -6.17 -21.98 -8.09
C VAL A 229 -7.48 -22.22 -8.80
N VAL A 230 -7.52 -22.03 -10.12
CA VAL A 230 -8.75 -22.23 -10.89
C VAL A 230 -9.25 -23.66 -10.76
N ASP A 231 -8.41 -24.67 -11.02
CA ASP A 231 -8.77 -26.10 -10.91
C ASP A 231 -9.30 -26.48 -9.51
N LYS A 232 -8.59 -26.08 -8.46
CA LYS A 232 -8.99 -26.42 -7.10
C LYS A 232 -10.21 -25.66 -6.61
N SER A 233 -10.38 -24.40 -7.03
CA SER A 233 -11.56 -23.60 -6.69
C SER A 233 -12.82 -24.10 -7.41
N GLU A 234 -12.72 -24.60 -8.63
CA GLU A 234 -13.83 -25.29 -9.32
C GLU A 234 -14.28 -26.54 -8.57
N THR A 235 -13.33 -27.29 -8.00
CA THR A 235 -13.60 -28.57 -7.32
C THR A 235 -14.02 -28.39 -5.86
N HIS A 236 -13.39 -27.49 -5.12
CA HIS A 236 -13.53 -27.39 -3.66
C HIS A 236 -14.08 -26.02 -3.20
N GLY A 237 -14.22 -25.04 -4.10
CA GLY A 237 -14.52 -23.66 -3.75
C GLY A 237 -13.36 -22.98 -2.99
N ILE A 238 -13.67 -21.89 -2.33
CA ILE A 238 -12.74 -21.12 -1.48
C ILE A 238 -13.35 -20.84 -0.11
N ARG A 239 -12.49 -20.72 0.91
CA ARG A 239 -12.88 -20.44 2.29
C ARG A 239 -13.11 -18.96 2.57
N ASN A 240 -12.47 -18.08 1.83
CA ASN A 240 -12.43 -16.64 2.07
C ASN A 240 -12.87 -15.90 0.80
N ALA A 241 -13.92 -15.09 0.91
CA ALA A 241 -14.47 -14.36 -0.25
C ALA A 241 -13.52 -13.26 -0.76
N GLN A 242 -12.72 -12.66 0.12
CA GLN A 242 -11.66 -11.72 -0.22
C GLN A 242 -10.38 -12.12 0.52
N ILE A 243 -9.21 -11.92 -0.08
CA ILE A 243 -7.95 -12.41 0.47
C ILE A 243 -6.86 -11.34 0.54
N SER A 244 -6.61 -10.59 -0.54
CA SER A 244 -5.44 -9.75 -0.67
C SER A 244 -5.78 -8.28 -0.90
N LEU A 245 -4.94 -7.42 -0.39
CA LEU A 245 -4.95 -5.97 -0.58
C LEU A 245 -3.57 -5.40 -0.25
N LEU A 246 -3.32 -4.14 -0.53
CA LEU A 246 -2.10 -3.47 -0.07
C LEU A 246 -2.44 -2.35 0.90
N ALA A 247 -2.26 -2.66 2.18
CA ALA A 247 -2.43 -1.71 3.27
C ALA A 247 -1.26 -0.70 3.30
N PRO A 248 -1.46 0.50 3.90
CA PRO A 248 -0.40 1.52 3.98
C PRO A 248 0.79 1.08 4.84
N THR A 249 0.60 0.19 5.80
CA THR A 249 1.62 -0.33 6.75
C THR A 249 2.42 0.75 7.49
N GLY A 250 1.89 1.98 7.63
CA GLY A 250 2.62 3.12 8.18
C GLY A 250 3.31 2.81 9.52
N THR A 251 2.55 2.45 10.54
CA THR A 251 3.08 2.16 11.88
C THR A 251 3.80 0.82 11.95
N ILE A 252 3.21 -0.24 11.35
CA ILE A 252 3.80 -1.59 11.44
C ILE A 252 5.10 -1.74 10.65
N ALA A 253 5.33 -0.93 9.61
CA ALA A 253 6.59 -0.93 8.89
C ALA A 253 7.77 -0.57 9.80
N PHE A 254 7.59 0.40 10.72
CA PHE A 254 8.62 0.72 11.72
C PHE A 254 8.89 -0.44 12.67
N LEU A 255 7.84 -1.19 13.09
CA LEU A 255 8.00 -2.37 13.93
C LEU A 255 8.74 -3.50 13.19
N MET A 256 8.51 -3.61 11.87
CA MET A 256 9.13 -4.63 11.02
C MET A 256 10.52 -4.23 10.48
N ASP A 257 11.04 -3.07 10.88
CA ASP A 257 12.31 -2.54 10.39
C ASP A 257 12.32 -2.41 8.84
N CYS A 258 11.28 -1.78 8.30
CA CYS A 258 11.15 -1.52 6.87
C CYS A 258 11.64 -0.13 6.52
N ASP A 259 12.42 0.00 5.46
CA ASP A 259 12.82 1.29 4.88
C ASP A 259 11.64 1.97 4.17
N THR A 260 10.77 1.18 3.53
CA THR A 260 9.59 1.68 2.79
C THR A 260 8.29 1.01 3.25
N THR A 261 7.17 1.73 3.15
CA THR A 261 5.85 1.29 3.61
C THR A 261 5.02 0.72 2.45
N GLY A 262 4.33 -0.39 2.66
CA GLY A 262 3.45 -0.97 1.65
C GLY A 262 4.11 -1.13 0.29
N ILE A 263 3.42 -0.63 -0.73
CA ILE A 263 3.89 -0.56 -2.13
C ILE A 263 4.66 0.76 -2.42
N GLU A 264 4.80 1.65 -1.43
CA GLU A 264 5.42 2.96 -1.65
C GLU A 264 6.91 2.83 -2.02
N PRO A 265 7.44 3.72 -2.88
CA PRO A 265 8.88 3.95 -2.97
C PRO A 265 9.36 4.61 -1.69
N ASP A 266 10.67 4.83 -1.55
CA ASP A 266 11.13 5.66 -0.46
C ASP A 266 10.66 7.12 -0.62
N ILE A 267 10.38 7.75 0.52
CA ILE A 267 10.02 9.18 0.55
C ILE A 267 11.23 10.03 0.20
N ALA A 268 12.38 9.71 0.79
CA ALA A 268 13.70 10.28 0.54
C ALA A 268 14.77 9.34 1.10
N LEU A 269 15.97 9.33 0.53
CA LEU A 269 17.10 8.53 1.04
C LEU A 269 17.47 8.87 2.46
N VAL A 270 17.30 10.14 2.84
CA VAL A 270 17.48 10.64 4.20
C VAL A 270 16.17 11.25 4.70
N LYS A 271 15.66 10.74 5.80
CA LYS A 271 14.39 11.14 6.42
C LYS A 271 14.63 11.66 7.83
N TYR A 272 13.83 12.65 8.24
CA TYR A 272 13.83 13.18 9.59
C TYR A 272 12.48 12.92 10.25
N LYS A 273 12.49 12.20 11.37
CA LYS A 273 11.30 11.88 12.15
C LYS A 273 11.29 12.63 13.47
N TRP A 274 10.22 13.37 13.72
CA TRP A 274 9.96 13.99 15.01
C TRP A 274 9.40 12.95 16.01
N LEU A 275 10.04 12.88 17.18
CA LEU A 275 9.64 11.96 18.22
C LEU A 275 8.55 12.58 19.11
N VAL A 276 7.63 11.75 19.57
CA VAL A 276 6.65 12.15 20.58
C VAL A 276 7.40 12.42 21.90
N GLY A 277 7.34 13.65 22.39
CA GLY A 277 8.12 14.08 23.58
C GLY A 277 9.31 14.96 23.25
N GLY A 278 9.55 15.26 21.99
CA GLY A 278 10.62 16.16 21.52
C GLY A 278 11.85 15.38 21.03
N GLY A 279 12.62 16.05 20.17
CA GLY A 279 13.78 15.44 19.50
C GLY A 279 13.48 14.99 18.09
N MET A 280 14.53 14.76 17.31
CA MET A 280 14.49 14.39 15.91
C MET A 280 15.50 13.28 15.64
N VAL A 281 15.08 12.25 14.89
CA VAL A 281 15.96 11.16 14.46
C VAL A 281 16.17 11.26 12.95
N LYS A 282 17.43 11.21 12.53
CA LYS A 282 17.83 11.04 11.13
C LYS A 282 17.79 9.56 10.79
N ILE A 283 17.11 9.20 9.71
CA ILE A 283 16.99 7.82 9.20
C ILE A 283 17.54 7.82 7.79
N VAL A 284 18.58 7.03 7.54
CA VAL A 284 19.17 6.82 6.22
C VAL A 284 18.67 5.47 5.69
N ASN A 285 18.32 5.42 4.41
CA ASN A 285 17.86 4.18 3.78
C ASN A 285 18.97 3.14 3.74
N GLN A 286 18.73 1.97 4.33
CA GLN A 286 19.72 0.90 4.48
C GLN A 286 19.97 0.13 3.17
N SER A 287 19.05 0.19 2.20
CA SER A 287 19.17 -0.55 0.94
C SER A 287 20.12 0.10 -0.08
N VAL A 288 20.57 1.35 0.15
CA VAL A 288 21.45 2.08 -0.76
C VAL A 288 22.81 1.38 -0.91
N GLY A 289 23.44 1.01 0.19
CA GLY A 289 24.75 0.34 0.15
C GLY A 289 24.68 -0.99 -0.63
N GLU A 290 23.65 -1.81 -0.37
CA GLU A 290 23.44 -3.07 -1.09
C GLU A 290 23.16 -2.86 -2.59
N ALA A 291 22.43 -1.80 -2.94
CA ALA A 291 22.21 -1.42 -4.35
C ALA A 291 23.51 -1.08 -5.06
N LEU A 292 24.36 -0.28 -4.43
CA LEU A 292 25.67 0.12 -4.99
C LEU A 292 26.59 -1.10 -5.15
N GLU A 293 26.66 -2.00 -4.16
CA GLU A 293 27.42 -3.25 -4.27
C GLU A 293 26.92 -4.12 -5.44
N ARG A 294 25.61 -4.20 -5.64
CA ARG A 294 25.01 -4.95 -6.75
C ARG A 294 25.30 -4.33 -8.11
N LEU A 295 25.49 -3.01 -8.16
CA LEU A 295 25.91 -2.24 -9.34
C LEU A 295 27.43 -2.25 -9.55
N GLU A 296 28.15 -3.11 -8.80
CA GLU A 296 29.59 -3.36 -8.95
C GLU A 296 30.48 -2.18 -8.52
N TYR A 297 29.99 -1.25 -7.68
CA TYR A 297 30.86 -0.24 -7.06
C TYR A 297 31.81 -0.89 -6.03
N SER A 298 33.07 -0.42 -6.00
CA SER A 298 34.03 -0.90 -5.00
C SER A 298 33.63 -0.48 -3.60
N LYS A 299 34.15 -1.14 -2.57
CA LYS A 299 33.85 -0.82 -1.17
C LYS A 299 34.19 0.63 -0.84
N GLU A 300 35.30 1.15 -1.34
CA GLU A 300 35.73 2.53 -1.17
C GLU A 300 34.74 3.50 -1.82
N GLN A 301 34.29 3.19 -3.05
CA GLN A 301 33.30 4.01 -3.76
C GLN A 301 31.95 4.00 -3.02
N VAL A 302 31.52 2.84 -2.49
CA VAL A 302 30.28 2.74 -1.70
C VAL A 302 30.39 3.61 -0.45
N GLU A 303 31.53 3.55 0.27
CA GLU A 303 31.76 4.36 1.48
C GLU A 303 31.73 5.86 1.16
N ASP A 304 32.42 6.29 0.10
CA ASP A 304 32.44 7.69 -0.35
C ASP A 304 31.02 8.20 -0.70
N ILE A 305 30.22 7.38 -1.41
CA ILE A 305 28.84 7.73 -1.78
C ILE A 305 27.96 7.82 -0.53
N LEU A 306 28.04 6.86 0.39
CA LEU A 306 27.25 6.88 1.62
C LEU A 306 27.60 8.06 2.52
N ASN A 307 28.88 8.41 2.65
CA ASN A 307 29.33 9.59 3.38
C ASN A 307 28.79 10.88 2.74
N TYR A 308 28.80 10.96 1.41
CA TYR A 308 28.22 12.09 0.69
C TYR A 308 26.71 12.24 0.96
N ILE A 309 25.96 11.12 0.89
CA ILE A 309 24.52 11.12 1.19
C ILE A 309 24.25 11.56 2.63
N ASP A 310 25.08 11.11 3.58
CA ASP A 310 24.93 11.52 4.99
C ASP A 310 25.20 13.02 5.18
N GLU A 311 26.13 13.59 4.43
CA GLU A 311 26.48 15.02 4.51
C GLU A 311 25.51 15.93 3.74
N LYS A 312 25.11 15.53 2.53
CA LYS A 312 24.36 16.37 1.58
C LYS A 312 22.86 16.08 1.50
N ASP A 313 22.38 15.02 2.16
CA ASP A 313 21.00 14.54 2.13
C ASP A 313 20.51 14.13 0.71
N THR A 314 21.41 13.92 -0.25
CA THR A 314 21.13 13.49 -1.63
C THR A 314 22.26 12.62 -2.19
N ILE A 315 21.97 11.77 -3.17
CA ILE A 315 22.95 11.02 -3.96
C ILE A 315 23.41 11.78 -5.20
N GLU A 316 22.64 12.80 -5.61
CA GLU A 316 22.95 13.58 -6.79
C GLU A 316 24.25 14.39 -6.58
N GLY A 317 25.22 14.19 -7.51
CA GLY A 317 26.54 14.76 -7.40
C GLY A 317 27.51 14.03 -6.46
N ALA A 318 27.13 12.85 -5.95
CA ALA A 318 28.04 12.01 -5.15
C ALA A 318 29.25 11.57 -6.00
N PRO A 319 30.46 11.44 -5.41
CA PRO A 319 31.62 10.95 -6.14
C PRO A 319 31.34 9.54 -6.68
N HIS A 320 31.90 9.22 -7.81
CA HIS A 320 31.83 7.91 -8.48
C HIS A 320 30.45 7.47 -9.01
N ILE A 321 29.34 8.11 -8.60
CA ILE A 321 28.01 7.72 -9.08
C ILE A 321 27.87 7.94 -10.59
N GLN A 322 27.36 6.95 -11.30
CA GLN A 322 27.09 7.04 -12.73
C GLN A 322 25.67 7.56 -12.95
N ASP A 323 25.47 8.46 -13.89
CA ASP A 323 24.16 9.08 -14.16
C ASP A 323 23.07 8.05 -14.52
N GLU A 324 23.45 6.95 -15.17
CA GLU A 324 22.53 5.85 -15.52
C GLU A 324 22.01 5.09 -14.32
N HIS A 325 22.69 5.13 -13.16
CA HIS A 325 22.27 4.49 -11.92
C HIS A 325 21.40 5.40 -11.04
N LEU A 326 21.37 6.71 -11.28
CA LEU A 326 20.57 7.65 -10.46
C LEU A 326 19.09 7.30 -10.37
N PRO A 327 18.40 6.82 -11.45
CA PRO A 327 16.99 6.45 -11.38
C PRO A 327 16.66 5.37 -10.34
N ILE A 328 17.63 4.53 -9.96
CA ILE A 328 17.45 3.47 -8.94
C ILE A 328 17.20 4.08 -7.56
N PHE A 329 17.78 5.26 -7.33
CA PHE A 329 17.74 5.98 -6.05
C PHE A 329 16.70 7.11 -6.04
N ASP A 330 15.91 7.27 -7.11
CA ASP A 330 14.82 8.25 -7.14
C ASP A 330 13.77 7.91 -6.07
N CYS A 331 13.37 8.94 -5.33
CA CYS A 331 12.39 8.85 -4.25
C CYS A 331 11.08 9.55 -4.61
N ALA A 332 10.09 9.45 -3.72
CA ALA A 332 8.77 10.07 -3.92
C ALA A 332 8.82 11.60 -3.94
N PHE A 333 9.77 12.20 -3.22
CA PHE A 333 9.99 13.65 -3.19
C PHE A 333 11.45 13.99 -3.48
N LYS A 334 11.65 15.21 -3.98
CA LYS A 334 12.98 15.78 -4.16
C LYS A 334 13.73 15.84 -2.83
N ALA A 335 14.99 15.45 -2.84
CA ALA A 335 15.88 15.74 -1.73
C ALA A 335 16.09 17.27 -1.60
N LYS A 336 16.43 17.74 -0.40
CA LYS A 336 16.64 19.18 -0.14
C LYS A 336 17.64 19.81 -1.13
N ASN A 337 18.70 19.08 -1.47
CA ASN A 337 19.78 19.53 -2.35
C ASN A 337 19.81 18.77 -3.68
N GLY A 338 18.67 18.19 -4.10
CA GLY A 338 18.52 17.42 -5.33
C GLY A 338 17.39 17.94 -6.20
N GLU A 339 17.35 17.49 -7.44
CA GLU A 339 16.33 17.83 -8.42
C GLU A 339 15.48 16.63 -8.83
N ARG A 340 16.01 15.41 -8.62
CA ARG A 340 15.37 14.17 -9.07
C ARG A 340 14.26 13.71 -8.15
N THR A 341 13.22 13.14 -8.75
CA THR A 341 12.11 12.49 -8.06
C THR A 341 11.40 11.55 -9.02
N ILE A 342 10.69 10.57 -8.49
CA ILE A 342 9.79 9.72 -9.29
C ILE A 342 8.67 10.59 -9.84
N HIS A 343 8.45 10.54 -11.16
CA HIS A 343 7.34 11.24 -11.79
C HIS A 343 6.00 10.70 -11.27
N TYR A 344 5.02 11.58 -11.03
CA TYR A 344 3.71 11.18 -10.45
C TYR A 344 3.00 10.08 -11.25
N MET A 345 3.16 10.03 -12.57
CA MET A 345 2.65 8.92 -13.40
C MET A 345 3.37 7.59 -13.14
N GLY A 346 4.60 7.59 -12.62
CA GLY A 346 5.32 6.37 -12.20
C GLY A 346 4.63 5.68 -11.02
N HIS A 347 4.15 6.47 -10.05
CA HIS A 347 3.32 5.96 -8.95
C HIS A 347 2.04 5.29 -9.46
N LEU A 348 1.37 5.94 -10.43
CA LEU A 348 0.14 5.43 -11.02
C LEU A 348 0.37 4.12 -11.79
N ARG A 349 1.41 4.06 -12.63
CA ARG A 349 1.75 2.87 -13.43
C ARG A 349 2.09 1.67 -12.53
N MET A 350 2.81 1.90 -11.43
CA MET A 350 3.09 0.84 -10.45
C MET A 350 1.79 0.27 -9.88
N MET A 351 0.85 1.12 -9.48
CA MET A 351 -0.46 0.67 -8.99
C MET A 351 -1.23 -0.10 -10.08
N ALA A 352 -1.21 0.38 -11.31
CA ALA A 352 -1.97 -0.21 -12.43
C ALA A 352 -1.50 -1.63 -12.77
N VAL A 353 -0.21 -1.91 -12.72
CA VAL A 353 0.34 -3.26 -12.95
C VAL A 353 -0.02 -4.21 -11.82
N VAL A 354 -0.11 -3.71 -10.58
CA VAL A 354 -0.37 -4.54 -9.39
C VAL A 354 -1.86 -4.78 -9.15
N GLN A 355 -2.72 -3.80 -9.45
CA GLN A 355 -4.16 -3.86 -9.14
C GLN A 355 -4.89 -5.11 -9.65
N PRO A 356 -4.63 -5.63 -10.88
CA PRO A 356 -5.31 -6.83 -11.38
C PRO A 356 -5.04 -8.11 -10.58
N PHE A 357 -4.08 -8.08 -9.64
CA PHE A 357 -3.72 -9.23 -8.81
C PHE A 357 -4.26 -9.15 -7.39
N LEU A 358 -5.00 -8.09 -7.04
CA LEU A 358 -5.55 -7.91 -5.70
C LEU A 358 -7.06 -8.05 -5.68
N SER A 359 -7.58 -8.86 -4.77
CA SER A 359 -9.03 -8.98 -4.55
C SER A 359 -9.61 -7.69 -3.94
N GLY A 360 -8.91 -7.06 -3.02
CA GLY A 360 -9.15 -5.68 -2.57
C GLY A 360 -8.52 -4.63 -3.48
N ALA A 361 -8.05 -3.54 -2.89
CA ALA A 361 -7.42 -2.43 -3.60
C ALA A 361 -6.05 -2.07 -3.00
N ILE A 362 -5.56 -0.89 -3.31
CA ILE A 362 -4.22 -0.44 -2.95
C ILE A 362 -4.33 0.89 -2.21
N SER A 363 -3.79 0.93 -0.99
CA SER A 363 -3.52 2.19 -0.31
C SER A 363 -2.16 2.70 -0.74
N LYS A 364 -2.15 3.60 -1.68
CA LYS A 364 -0.95 4.29 -2.16
C LYS A 364 -1.27 5.72 -2.55
N THR A 365 -0.34 6.59 -2.19
CA THR A 365 -0.39 7.99 -2.57
C THR A 365 0.30 8.22 -3.91
N VAL A 366 -0.34 8.93 -4.83
CA VAL A 366 0.32 9.54 -5.98
C VAL A 366 0.92 10.86 -5.50
N ASN A 367 2.24 10.87 -5.33
CA ASN A 367 2.96 12.06 -4.89
C ASN A 367 3.17 12.99 -6.09
N MET A 368 2.78 14.25 -5.93
CA MET A 368 2.89 15.29 -6.95
C MET A 368 3.77 16.44 -6.44
N PRO A 369 4.55 17.08 -7.30
CA PRO A 369 5.38 18.21 -6.90
C PRO A 369 4.52 19.42 -6.50
N SER A 370 5.09 20.36 -5.76
CA SER A 370 4.40 21.56 -5.27
C SER A 370 3.82 22.44 -6.39
N GLU A 371 4.49 22.46 -7.54
CA GLU A 371 4.12 23.19 -8.75
C GLU A 371 3.02 22.53 -9.60
N ALA A 372 2.58 21.32 -9.23
CA ALA A 372 1.51 20.63 -9.94
C ALA A 372 0.21 21.45 -9.93
N THR A 373 -0.55 21.35 -11.02
CA THR A 373 -1.81 22.11 -11.23
C THR A 373 -3.05 21.25 -10.95
N PRO A 374 -4.24 21.86 -10.73
CA PRO A 374 -5.50 21.12 -10.62
C PRO A 374 -5.82 20.27 -11.85
N GLU A 375 -5.43 20.71 -13.05
CA GLU A 375 -5.62 19.97 -14.30
C GLU A 375 -4.80 18.66 -14.30
N GLN A 376 -3.56 18.72 -13.82
CA GLN A 376 -2.69 17.53 -13.67
C GLN A 376 -3.26 16.55 -12.64
N VAL A 377 -3.90 17.04 -11.57
CA VAL A 377 -4.68 16.20 -10.65
C VAL A 377 -5.80 15.47 -11.38
N GLY A 378 -6.54 16.21 -12.21
CA GLY A 378 -7.59 15.63 -13.06
C GLY A 378 -7.08 14.59 -14.05
N GLU A 379 -5.91 14.82 -14.66
CA GLU A 379 -5.24 13.84 -15.54
C GLU A 379 -4.91 12.53 -14.78
N VAL A 380 -4.36 12.63 -13.57
CA VAL A 380 -4.06 11.46 -12.72
C VAL A 380 -5.32 10.66 -12.43
N TYR A 381 -6.41 11.32 -12.05
CA TYR A 381 -7.68 10.64 -11.77
C TYR A 381 -8.25 9.95 -13.03
N MET A 382 -8.25 10.66 -14.16
CA MET A 382 -8.76 10.09 -15.43
C MET A 382 -7.91 8.92 -15.92
N GLU A 383 -6.59 9.04 -15.80
CA GLU A 383 -5.67 7.98 -16.23
C GLU A 383 -5.80 6.75 -15.31
N GLY A 384 -5.97 6.94 -14.01
CA GLY A 384 -6.22 5.84 -13.09
C GLY A 384 -7.51 5.08 -13.40
N TRP A 385 -8.57 5.77 -13.78
CA TRP A 385 -9.79 5.13 -14.26
C TRP A 385 -9.55 4.30 -15.53
N LYS A 386 -8.85 4.87 -16.52
CA LYS A 386 -8.51 4.16 -17.78
C LYS A 386 -7.65 2.92 -17.55
N GLN A 387 -6.70 2.98 -16.62
CA GLN A 387 -5.82 1.88 -16.27
C GLN A 387 -6.46 0.86 -15.31
N GLY A 388 -7.74 1.03 -14.95
CA GLY A 388 -8.49 0.05 -14.17
C GLY A 388 -8.13 0.00 -12.69
N LEU A 389 -7.71 1.12 -12.11
CA LEU A 389 -7.54 1.23 -10.67
C LEU A 389 -8.90 1.24 -9.96
N LYS A 390 -8.93 0.81 -8.70
CA LYS A 390 -10.12 0.85 -7.84
C LYS A 390 -10.20 2.13 -7.03
N ALA A 391 -9.04 2.69 -6.64
CA ALA A 391 -8.96 3.94 -5.89
C ALA A 391 -7.63 4.66 -6.15
N ILE A 392 -7.63 5.99 -5.96
CA ILE A 392 -6.44 6.84 -5.99
C ILE A 392 -6.53 7.87 -4.87
N ALA A 393 -5.45 8.04 -4.13
CA ALA A 393 -5.21 9.17 -3.25
C ALA A 393 -4.05 10.01 -3.82
N ILE A 394 -4.17 11.33 -3.74
CA ILE A 394 -3.14 12.26 -4.21
C ILE A 394 -2.57 13.02 -3.01
N TYR A 395 -1.28 13.27 -3.06
CA TYR A 395 -0.62 14.19 -2.17
C TYR A 395 0.29 15.12 -2.97
N ARG A 396 -0.06 16.40 -3.00
CA ARG A 396 0.82 17.45 -3.54
C ARG A 396 1.71 17.99 -2.43
N ASP A 397 3.00 18.13 -2.70
CA ASP A 397 3.96 18.64 -1.72
C ASP A 397 3.52 20.03 -1.21
N GLY A 398 3.57 20.21 0.11
CA GLY A 398 3.13 21.44 0.78
C GLY A 398 1.61 21.62 0.92
N SER A 399 0.75 20.69 0.48
CA SER A 399 -0.71 20.80 0.62
C SER A 399 -1.23 20.59 2.06
N LYS A 400 -0.47 19.91 2.92
CA LYS A 400 -0.85 19.67 4.33
C LYS A 400 0.04 20.46 5.30
N ARG A 401 -0.56 21.03 6.35
CA ARG A 401 0.14 21.85 7.36
C ARG A 401 1.15 21.08 8.22
N GLN A 402 0.97 19.78 8.41
CA GLN A 402 1.86 18.93 9.20
C GLN A 402 2.12 17.61 8.50
N GLN A 403 3.38 17.20 8.43
CA GLN A 403 3.85 15.94 7.90
C GLN A 403 4.58 15.15 8.99
N PRO A 404 4.29 13.83 9.17
CA PRO A 404 4.98 13.01 10.17
C PRO A 404 6.46 12.76 9.83
N LEU A 405 6.79 12.74 8.53
CA LEU A 405 8.14 12.60 8.00
C LEU A 405 8.45 13.77 7.09
N THR A 406 9.66 14.33 7.19
CA THR A 406 10.11 15.48 6.39
C THR A 406 11.47 15.19 5.76
N THR A 407 11.70 15.80 4.59
CA THR A 407 12.99 15.74 3.88
C THR A 407 13.99 16.79 4.37
N SER A 408 13.59 17.69 5.29
CA SER A 408 14.46 18.73 5.83
C SER A 408 14.21 19.01 7.32
N LYS A 409 15.25 19.46 8.02
CA LYS A 409 15.20 19.85 9.45
C LYS A 409 14.25 21.02 9.75
N ASN A 410 13.90 21.86 8.77
CA ASN A 410 13.25 23.17 8.98
C ASN A 410 11.78 23.24 8.55
N GLN A 411 11.20 22.21 7.94
CA GLN A 411 9.83 22.29 7.38
C GLN A 411 8.70 22.45 8.42
N ASN A 412 8.93 22.13 9.69
CA ASN A 412 7.92 22.28 10.75
C ASN A 412 7.95 23.65 11.48
N GLN A 413 8.84 24.59 11.10
CA GLN A 413 8.87 25.94 11.72
C GLN A 413 8.01 26.97 10.97
N SER A 414 7.51 26.67 9.78
CA SER A 414 6.69 27.62 8.99
C SER A 414 5.21 27.69 9.40
N GLY A 415 4.78 26.90 10.39
CA GLY A 415 3.41 26.86 10.91
C GLY A 415 3.10 27.78 12.10
N SER A 416 4.02 28.64 12.54
CA SER A 416 3.77 29.55 13.67
C SER A 416 4.40 30.92 13.48
N LYS A 417 3.95 31.68 12.47
CA LYS A 417 4.17 33.13 12.40
C LYS A 417 2.84 33.82 12.07
N ASP A 418 1.88 33.70 12.96
CA ASP A 418 0.88 34.68 13.24
C ASP A 418 0.78 34.78 14.76
N LYS A 419 1.79 35.44 15.35
CA LYS A 419 1.63 36.04 16.67
C LYS A 419 0.83 37.31 16.47
N VAL A 420 -0.46 37.20 16.68
CA VAL A 420 -1.24 38.33 17.16
C VAL A 420 -0.73 38.61 18.57
N GLU A 421 -0.02 39.69 18.76
CA GLU A 421 0.27 40.26 20.08
C GLU A 421 -1.06 40.63 20.73
N ALA A 422 -1.59 39.76 21.56
CA ALA A 422 -2.59 40.10 22.57
C ALA A 422 -1.89 40.05 23.91
N GLU A 423 -1.67 41.19 24.49
CA GLU A 423 -1.34 41.32 25.92
C GLU A 423 -2.40 40.61 26.74
N THR A 424 -2.05 39.47 27.31
CA THR A 424 -2.92 38.78 28.25
C THR A 424 -2.25 38.69 29.60
N LYS A 425 -2.85 39.38 30.56
CA LYS A 425 -2.53 39.28 31.98
C LYS A 425 -2.50 37.82 32.40
N VAL A 426 -1.36 37.43 33.01
CA VAL A 426 -1.19 36.08 33.55
C VAL A 426 -2.06 35.93 34.80
N GLU A 427 -3.24 35.31 34.64
CA GLU A 427 -3.94 34.69 35.74
C GLU A 427 -3.38 33.28 35.94
N THR A 428 -2.80 33.03 37.11
CA THR A 428 -2.26 31.72 37.48
C THR A 428 -3.40 30.74 37.71
N LYS A 429 -3.82 30.01 36.68
CA LYS A 429 -4.71 28.87 36.85
C LYS A 429 -3.88 27.67 37.32
N VAL A 430 -4.19 27.22 38.57
CA VAL A 430 -3.66 25.95 39.06
C VAL A 430 -4.21 24.81 38.23
N VAL A 431 -3.39 24.25 37.35
CA VAL A 431 -3.74 23.07 36.57
C VAL A 431 -3.52 21.84 37.45
N TYR A 432 -4.60 21.21 37.89
CA TYR A 432 -4.56 19.89 38.51
C TYR A 432 -4.03 18.88 37.54
N LYS A 433 -2.75 18.46 37.70
CA LYS A 433 -2.22 17.28 36.97
C LYS A 433 -2.94 16.04 37.54
N PRO A 434 -3.64 15.24 36.68
CA PRO A 434 -4.23 13.99 37.17
C PRO A 434 -3.11 13.06 37.65
N ARG A 435 -3.09 12.73 38.95
CA ARG A 435 -2.21 11.68 39.47
C ARG A 435 -2.67 10.35 38.88
N ARG A 436 -1.77 9.70 38.12
CA ARG A 436 -1.97 8.29 37.72
C ARG A 436 -2.16 7.48 39.02
N ARG A 437 -3.32 6.88 39.19
CA ARG A 437 -3.49 5.84 40.21
C ARG A 437 -2.60 4.66 39.83
N PRO A 438 -1.77 4.10 40.72
CA PRO A 438 -1.09 2.86 40.45
C PRO A 438 -2.14 1.80 40.12
N MET A 439 -1.91 1.04 39.06
CA MET A 439 -2.82 -0.06 38.71
C MET A 439 -2.67 -1.15 39.78
N PRO A 440 -3.76 -1.78 40.22
CA PRO A 440 -3.67 -2.88 41.18
C PRO A 440 -2.90 -4.06 40.56
N ASP A 441 -2.11 -4.73 41.39
CA ASP A 441 -1.33 -5.89 41.02
C ASP A 441 -2.17 -7.08 40.55
N GLU A 442 -3.42 -7.13 41.01
CA GLU A 442 -4.42 -8.12 40.56
C GLU A 442 -5.47 -7.45 39.67
N ARG A 443 -5.63 -8.00 38.44
CA ARG A 443 -6.68 -7.59 37.48
C ARG A 443 -7.73 -8.69 37.37
N LYS A 444 -8.97 -8.38 37.68
CA LYS A 444 -10.07 -9.26 37.29
C LYS A 444 -10.31 -9.12 35.80
N SER A 445 -10.04 -10.18 35.02
CA SER A 445 -10.51 -10.29 33.66
C SER A 445 -11.95 -10.78 33.68
N ILE A 446 -12.84 -10.12 32.98
CA ILE A 446 -14.17 -10.64 32.67
C ILE A 446 -13.96 -11.43 31.36
N THR A 447 -14.07 -12.74 31.45
CA THR A 447 -14.17 -13.66 30.32
C THR A 447 -15.59 -13.70 29.81
#